data_4fbc4a85248213b6d9953c1c3bc70d12
#
_entry.id   4fbc4a85248213b6d9953c1c3bc70d12
#
_cell.length_a   1.000
_cell.length_b   1.000
_cell.length_c   1.000
_cell.angle_alpha   90.00
_cell.angle_beta   90.00
_cell.angle_gamma   90.00
#
_symmetry.space_group_name_H-M   'P 1'
#
loop_
_entity.id
_entity.type
_entity.pdbx_description
1 polymer ?
#
loop_
_entity_poly.entity_id
_entity_poly.type
_entity_poly.pdbx_seq_one_letter_code
_entity_poly.pdbx_strand_id
1 'polypeptide(L)'
;MQRYDPAVIEEKWQRAWEDAGCFTARRDPARPKYYVLEMFPYPSGKLHIGHVRNYAMGDVVARYKSSCGFSVLHPMGWDAFGMPAENAAMEKGVHPGTWTRQNIAAMKAQFKPLGLSLDWSREFATCDPEYYGQQQSMFIDFMDKGLVYRKNAVVNWDPVDMTVLANEQVIDGKGWRSGAEVERRELTQWFFRISDFAEELLDAIDGLQNWPAKVRLMQQNWIGKSRGLQFSFKTKGAPAGFDEIEVYTTRPDTYFGASFVGISPDHPLAKALEAQSPDIAAFCAECRKGGTTAEALEKAEKLGRDTGIRATVFGTEQLPVYIANFILMDYGTGAIFGCPAHDQRDHDFARKYDLPIIDTFRPAGADRGDDHVMPEILAAPYVPGKDEVVEFVRA
;
A
#
# COMPACT_ATOMS: atom_id res chain seq x y z
N MET A 1 23.23 32.44 -45.36
CA MET A 1 23.17 31.27 -44.47
C MET A 1 21.78 30.64 -44.57
N GLN A 2 21.71 29.34 -44.86
CA GLN A 2 20.45 28.66 -44.87
C GLN A 2 19.88 28.65 -43.41
N ARG A 3 18.65 29.07 -43.25
CA ARG A 3 17.97 29.07 -41.93
C ARG A 3 17.80 27.62 -41.50
N TYR A 4 18.06 27.33 -40.23
CA TYR A 4 17.79 26.00 -39.64
C TYR A 4 16.33 25.63 -39.82
N ASP A 5 16.06 24.51 -40.47
CA ASP A 5 14.73 23.94 -40.64
C ASP A 5 14.66 22.60 -39.88
N PRO A 6 14.00 22.55 -38.69
CA PRO A 6 13.92 21.34 -37.87
C PRO A 6 13.33 20.16 -38.64
N ALA A 7 12.26 20.38 -39.39
CA ALA A 7 11.55 19.31 -40.08
C ALA A 7 12.41 18.51 -41.04
N VAL A 8 13.34 19.21 -41.74
CA VAL A 8 14.25 18.58 -42.71
C VAL A 8 15.49 18.01 -42.03
N ILE A 9 16.06 18.76 -41.08
CA ILE A 9 17.34 18.43 -40.46
C ILE A 9 17.20 17.30 -39.45
N GLU A 10 16.14 17.30 -38.66
CA GLU A 10 15.90 16.26 -37.64
C GLU A 10 15.65 14.89 -38.28
N GLU A 11 14.79 14.81 -39.29
CA GLU A 11 14.55 13.57 -40.03
C GLU A 11 15.83 13.01 -40.67
N LYS A 12 16.65 13.88 -41.28
CA LYS A 12 17.93 13.49 -41.89
C LYS A 12 18.83 12.84 -40.83
N TRP A 13 18.98 13.45 -39.66
CA TRP A 13 19.90 12.95 -38.65
C TRP A 13 19.38 11.73 -37.93
N GLN A 14 18.08 11.64 -37.68
CA GLN A 14 17.48 10.45 -37.11
C GLN A 14 17.73 9.22 -38.00
N ARG A 15 17.54 9.33 -39.29
CA ARG A 15 17.88 8.28 -40.27
C ARG A 15 19.36 7.91 -40.22
N ALA A 16 20.23 8.91 -40.23
CA ALA A 16 21.67 8.68 -40.19
C ALA A 16 22.10 7.95 -38.90
N TRP A 17 21.50 8.27 -37.75
CA TRP A 17 21.78 7.57 -36.49
C TRP A 17 21.25 6.13 -36.50
N GLU A 18 20.09 5.91 -37.10
CA GLU A 18 19.51 4.56 -37.23
C GLU A 18 20.35 3.68 -38.15
N ASP A 19 20.72 4.19 -39.32
CA ASP A 19 21.55 3.47 -40.31
C ASP A 19 22.95 3.13 -39.75
N ALA A 20 23.53 4.03 -38.98
CA ALA A 20 24.83 3.82 -38.34
C ALA A 20 24.76 2.99 -37.04
N GLY A 21 23.55 2.67 -36.52
CA GLY A 21 23.37 1.97 -35.27
C GLY A 21 23.97 2.72 -34.07
N CYS A 22 23.88 4.06 -34.07
CA CYS A 22 24.55 4.91 -33.08
C CYS A 22 24.17 4.61 -31.63
N PHE A 23 22.94 4.16 -31.40
CA PHE A 23 22.37 3.90 -30.06
C PHE A 23 22.25 2.42 -29.73
N THR A 24 22.72 1.54 -30.60
CA THR A 24 22.74 0.11 -30.35
C THR A 24 23.73 -0.22 -29.24
N ALA A 25 23.25 -0.80 -28.15
CA ALA A 25 24.12 -1.19 -27.05
C ALA A 25 25.02 -2.35 -27.42
N ARG A 26 26.31 -2.14 -27.25
CA ARG A 26 27.35 -3.15 -27.52
C ARG A 26 28.08 -3.47 -26.24
N ARG A 27 28.30 -4.75 -25.99
CA ARG A 27 29.10 -5.20 -24.85
C ARG A 27 30.60 -4.95 -25.20
N ASP A 28 31.17 -3.95 -24.53
CA ASP A 28 32.58 -3.63 -24.65
C ASP A 28 33.26 -3.74 -23.27
N PRO A 29 34.11 -4.78 -23.04
CA PRO A 29 34.80 -4.94 -21.77
C PRO A 29 35.76 -3.82 -21.40
N ALA A 30 36.23 -3.05 -22.40
CA ALA A 30 37.16 -1.95 -22.21
C ALA A 30 36.48 -0.65 -21.74
N ARG A 31 35.14 -0.61 -21.78
CA ARG A 31 34.35 0.57 -21.38
C ARG A 31 33.56 0.30 -20.11
N PRO A 32 33.45 1.27 -19.19
CA PRO A 32 32.57 1.16 -18.07
C PRO A 32 31.11 1.09 -18.54
N LYS A 33 30.31 0.25 -17.89
CA LYS A 33 28.90 0.08 -18.24
C LYS A 33 28.05 1.18 -17.62
N TYR A 34 27.00 1.57 -18.32
CA TYR A 34 25.97 2.43 -17.76
C TYR A 34 24.58 1.99 -18.26
N TYR A 35 23.65 1.81 -17.33
CA TYR A 35 22.28 1.44 -17.62
C TYR A 35 21.39 2.64 -17.36
N VAL A 36 20.64 3.07 -18.37
CA VAL A 36 19.62 4.11 -18.28
C VAL A 36 18.27 3.43 -18.32
N LEU A 37 17.51 3.60 -17.25
CA LEU A 37 16.18 3.01 -17.09
C LEU A 37 15.16 4.11 -16.82
N GLU A 38 14.17 4.22 -17.69
CA GLU A 38 12.94 4.95 -17.43
C GLU A 38 11.80 4.01 -17.10
N MET A 39 10.77 4.56 -16.48
CA MET A 39 9.53 3.84 -16.28
C MET A 39 8.88 3.54 -17.63
N PHE A 40 8.61 2.28 -17.92
CA PHE A 40 7.97 1.85 -19.16
C PHE A 40 6.54 2.38 -19.25
N PRO A 41 6.09 2.86 -20.44
CA PRO A 41 4.74 3.35 -20.60
C PRO A 41 3.75 2.21 -20.70
N TYR A 42 2.54 2.45 -20.18
CA TYR A 42 1.39 1.61 -20.50
C TYR A 42 0.90 1.93 -21.92
N PRO A 43 0.75 0.95 -22.81
CA PRO A 43 0.26 1.17 -24.16
C PRO A 43 -1.27 1.30 -24.18
N SER A 44 -1.81 2.31 -23.51
CA SER A 44 -3.25 2.52 -23.34
C SER A 44 -3.81 3.70 -24.15
N GLY A 45 -2.96 4.37 -24.95
CA GLY A 45 -3.43 5.53 -25.72
C GLY A 45 -2.31 6.26 -26.47
N LYS A 46 -2.35 7.60 -26.40
CA LYS A 46 -1.37 8.48 -27.03
C LYS A 46 -0.33 8.95 -26.03
N LEU A 47 0.85 9.38 -26.51
CA LEU A 47 1.83 10.05 -25.67
C LEU A 47 1.27 11.37 -25.12
N HIS A 48 1.71 11.72 -23.94
CA HIS A 48 1.46 13.01 -23.29
C HIS A 48 2.77 13.62 -22.79
N ILE A 49 2.75 14.86 -22.37
CA ILE A 49 3.95 15.59 -21.96
C ILE A 49 4.73 14.92 -20.83
N GLY A 50 4.06 14.13 -19.96
CA GLY A 50 4.72 13.32 -18.94
C GLY A 50 5.67 12.28 -19.51
N HIS A 51 5.30 11.60 -20.60
CA HIS A 51 6.19 10.70 -21.32
C HIS A 51 7.39 11.45 -21.91
N VAL A 52 7.15 12.60 -22.55
CA VAL A 52 8.22 13.43 -23.12
C VAL A 52 9.21 13.83 -22.03
N ARG A 53 8.74 14.30 -20.88
CA ARG A 53 9.59 14.68 -19.74
C ARG A 53 10.43 13.50 -19.26
N ASN A 54 9.80 12.34 -19.02
CA ASN A 54 10.47 11.13 -18.52
C ASN A 54 11.62 10.71 -19.46
N TYR A 55 11.30 10.52 -20.74
CA TYR A 55 12.26 10.00 -21.71
C TYR A 55 13.31 11.04 -22.14
N ALA A 56 12.99 12.34 -22.16
CA ALA A 56 13.97 13.37 -22.42
C ALA A 56 15.03 13.45 -21.31
N MET A 57 14.65 13.24 -20.06
CA MET A 57 15.61 13.22 -18.94
C MET A 57 16.58 12.04 -19.07
N GLY A 58 16.07 10.83 -19.34
CA GLY A 58 16.91 9.66 -19.58
C GLY A 58 17.80 9.81 -20.81
N ASP A 59 17.28 10.37 -21.90
CA ASP A 59 18.03 10.63 -23.13
C ASP A 59 19.25 11.54 -22.90
N VAL A 60 19.08 12.62 -22.13
CA VAL A 60 20.19 13.52 -21.76
C VAL A 60 21.29 12.73 -21.01
N VAL A 61 20.90 11.89 -20.06
CA VAL A 61 21.86 11.06 -19.30
C VAL A 61 22.54 10.06 -20.21
N ALA A 62 21.79 9.37 -21.06
CA ALA A 62 22.31 8.37 -22.00
C ALA A 62 23.36 8.97 -22.96
N ARG A 63 23.04 10.12 -23.59
CA ARG A 63 23.94 10.82 -24.48
C ARG A 63 25.17 11.35 -23.76
N TYR A 64 25.01 11.94 -22.59
CA TYR A 64 26.14 12.42 -21.80
C TYR A 64 27.10 11.28 -21.44
N LYS A 65 26.56 10.15 -20.90
CA LYS A 65 27.40 9.00 -20.57
C LYS A 65 28.09 8.38 -21.78
N SER A 66 27.38 8.27 -22.90
CA SER A 66 27.96 7.80 -24.15
C SER A 66 29.12 8.70 -24.61
N SER A 67 28.96 10.03 -24.54
CA SER A 67 30.01 11.01 -24.86
C SER A 67 31.20 10.95 -23.89
N CYS A 68 30.97 10.51 -22.64
CA CYS A 68 32.02 10.25 -21.65
C CYS A 68 32.72 8.88 -21.84
N GLY A 69 32.41 8.13 -22.90
CA GLY A 69 33.05 6.86 -23.22
C GLY A 69 32.46 5.62 -22.53
N PHE A 70 31.29 5.72 -21.91
CA PHE A 70 30.61 4.56 -21.35
C PHE A 70 29.98 3.68 -22.42
N SER A 71 29.86 2.39 -22.14
CA SER A 71 28.99 1.46 -22.86
C SER A 71 27.59 1.57 -22.28
N VAL A 72 26.70 2.29 -22.98
CA VAL A 72 25.35 2.62 -22.47
C VAL A 72 24.34 1.61 -22.97
N LEU A 73 23.51 1.10 -22.06
CA LEU A 73 22.29 0.35 -22.34
C LEU A 73 21.10 1.25 -22.03
N HIS A 74 20.33 1.62 -23.08
CA HIS A 74 19.13 2.45 -22.98
C HIS A 74 17.99 1.78 -23.76
N PRO A 75 17.34 0.73 -23.19
CA PRO A 75 16.32 -0.06 -23.89
C PRO A 75 14.96 0.62 -23.84
N MET A 76 14.06 0.19 -24.73
CA MET A 76 12.63 0.53 -24.70
C MET A 76 11.81 -0.69 -24.28
N GLY A 77 10.92 -0.51 -23.30
CA GLY A 77 9.94 -1.51 -22.87
C GLY A 77 8.52 -0.96 -22.92
N TRP A 78 7.56 -1.89 -22.96
CA TRP A 78 6.14 -1.60 -22.88
C TRP A 78 5.54 -2.37 -21.70
N ASP A 79 4.97 -1.67 -20.74
CA ASP A 79 4.23 -2.30 -19.65
C ASP A 79 2.83 -2.68 -20.15
N ALA A 80 2.74 -3.87 -20.72
CA ALA A 80 1.68 -4.26 -21.64
C ALA A 80 0.70 -5.28 -21.07
N PHE A 81 0.86 -5.69 -19.82
CA PHE A 81 -0.07 -6.53 -19.09
C PHE A 81 -0.92 -5.71 -18.12
N GLY A 82 -2.03 -6.31 -17.72
CA GLY A 82 -2.83 -5.88 -16.58
C GLY A 82 -4.06 -5.07 -16.93
N MET A 83 -4.77 -4.70 -15.89
CA MET A 83 -6.12 -4.11 -15.94
C MET A 83 -6.27 -2.86 -16.82
N PRO A 84 -5.31 -1.93 -16.92
CA PRO A 84 -5.49 -0.74 -17.77
C PRO A 84 -5.75 -1.08 -19.24
N ALA A 85 -5.00 -2.04 -19.80
CA ALA A 85 -5.19 -2.48 -21.17
C ALA A 85 -6.47 -3.32 -21.35
N GLU A 86 -6.75 -4.20 -20.38
CA GLU A 86 -7.94 -5.04 -20.35
C GLU A 86 -9.22 -4.21 -20.25
N ASN A 87 -9.24 -3.23 -19.35
CA ASN A 87 -10.38 -2.33 -19.17
C ASN A 87 -10.68 -1.52 -20.42
N ALA A 88 -9.65 -0.93 -21.04
CA ALA A 88 -9.80 -0.19 -22.28
C ALA A 88 -10.30 -1.08 -23.43
N ALA A 89 -9.85 -2.33 -23.48
CA ALA A 89 -10.30 -3.29 -24.49
C ALA A 89 -11.76 -3.73 -24.27
N MET A 90 -12.15 -3.96 -23.02
CA MET A 90 -13.55 -4.28 -22.66
C MET A 90 -14.49 -3.13 -23.01
N GLU A 91 -14.15 -1.89 -22.65
CA GLU A 91 -14.94 -0.69 -22.98
C GLU A 91 -15.18 -0.55 -24.50
N LYS A 92 -14.18 -0.93 -25.29
CA LYS A 92 -14.23 -0.84 -26.77
C LYS A 92 -14.74 -2.10 -27.47
N GLY A 93 -14.98 -3.18 -26.71
CA GLY A 93 -15.43 -4.45 -27.26
C GLY A 93 -14.40 -5.15 -28.17
N VAL A 94 -13.08 -4.96 -27.90
CA VAL A 94 -11.99 -5.54 -28.69
C VAL A 94 -11.13 -6.46 -27.84
N HIS A 95 -10.38 -7.37 -28.49
CA HIS A 95 -9.46 -8.24 -27.76
C HIS A 95 -8.27 -7.44 -27.17
N PRO A 96 -7.91 -7.62 -25.87
CA PRO A 96 -6.86 -6.85 -25.21
C PRO A 96 -5.52 -6.89 -25.95
N GLY A 97 -5.09 -8.06 -26.43
CA GLY A 97 -3.84 -8.21 -27.15
C GLY A 97 -3.79 -7.39 -28.44
N THR A 98 -4.89 -7.37 -29.20
CA THR A 98 -5.01 -6.55 -30.43
C THR A 98 -4.93 -5.07 -30.08
N TRP A 99 -5.69 -4.63 -29.09
CA TRP A 99 -5.69 -3.26 -28.61
C TRP A 99 -4.28 -2.81 -28.15
N THR A 100 -3.62 -3.62 -27.35
CA THR A 100 -2.27 -3.37 -26.83
C THR A 100 -1.26 -3.22 -27.99
N ARG A 101 -1.24 -4.15 -28.95
CA ARG A 101 -0.32 -4.08 -30.09
C ARG A 101 -0.55 -2.85 -30.97
N GLN A 102 -1.81 -2.47 -31.19
CA GLN A 102 -2.13 -1.25 -31.95
C GLN A 102 -1.62 0.01 -31.22
N ASN A 103 -1.80 0.07 -29.91
CA ASN A 103 -1.31 1.20 -29.11
C ASN A 103 0.23 1.26 -29.05
N ILE A 104 0.92 0.12 -28.92
CA ILE A 104 2.38 0.07 -29.01
C ILE A 104 2.85 0.65 -30.33
N ALA A 105 2.25 0.21 -31.45
CA ALA A 105 2.61 0.73 -32.76
C ALA A 105 2.37 2.24 -32.89
N ALA A 106 1.23 2.72 -32.40
CA ALA A 106 0.88 4.14 -32.42
C ALA A 106 1.81 4.99 -31.55
N MET A 107 2.09 4.55 -30.32
CA MET A 107 3.01 5.25 -29.43
C MET A 107 4.45 5.23 -29.94
N LYS A 108 4.90 4.12 -30.50
CA LYS A 108 6.23 4.02 -31.14
C LYS A 108 6.38 5.01 -32.27
N ALA A 109 5.36 5.16 -33.12
CA ALA A 109 5.33 6.16 -34.19
C ALA A 109 5.42 7.59 -33.64
N GLN A 110 4.93 7.85 -32.43
CA GLN A 110 5.03 9.16 -31.75
C GLN A 110 6.40 9.35 -31.05
N PHE A 111 7.04 8.28 -30.54
CA PHE A 111 8.36 8.36 -29.93
C PHE A 111 9.46 8.58 -30.95
N LYS A 112 9.39 7.94 -32.10
CA LYS A 112 10.44 8.02 -33.14
C LYS A 112 10.83 9.46 -33.51
N PRO A 113 9.88 10.38 -33.80
CA PRO A 113 10.19 11.77 -34.12
C PRO A 113 10.85 12.59 -33.02
N LEU A 114 10.78 12.11 -31.75
CA LEU A 114 11.49 12.78 -30.65
C LEU A 114 13.02 12.60 -30.74
N GLY A 115 13.50 11.67 -31.58
CA GLY A 115 14.92 11.46 -31.83
C GLY A 115 15.71 10.96 -30.62
N LEU A 116 15.08 10.24 -29.70
CA LEU A 116 15.68 9.73 -28.45
C LEU A 116 16.73 8.65 -28.74
N SER A 117 17.76 8.58 -27.91
CA SER A 117 18.86 7.60 -28.02
C SER A 117 18.49 6.21 -27.46
N LEU A 118 17.28 5.77 -27.74
CA LEU A 118 16.78 4.44 -27.34
C LEU A 118 17.34 3.35 -28.28
N ASP A 119 17.73 2.23 -27.68
CA ASP A 119 18.11 1.03 -28.44
C ASP A 119 16.85 0.24 -28.83
N TRP A 120 16.28 0.57 -29.96
CA TRP A 120 15.09 -0.09 -30.49
C TRP A 120 15.30 -1.57 -30.87
N SER A 121 16.56 -2.01 -30.99
CA SER A 121 16.87 -3.44 -31.24
C SER A 121 16.62 -4.30 -29.99
N ARG A 122 16.50 -3.66 -28.83
CA ARG A 122 16.19 -4.29 -27.52
C ARG A 122 14.80 -3.93 -27.02
N GLU A 123 13.91 -3.53 -27.91
CA GLU A 123 12.51 -3.30 -27.60
C GLU A 123 11.83 -4.59 -27.18
N PHE A 124 10.98 -4.52 -26.13
CA PHE A 124 10.20 -5.65 -25.66
C PHE A 124 8.85 -5.18 -25.07
N ALA A 125 7.90 -6.09 -24.95
CA ALA A 125 6.67 -5.88 -24.21
C ALA A 125 6.55 -6.91 -23.08
N THR A 126 6.08 -6.49 -21.91
CA THR A 126 5.92 -7.39 -20.76
C THR A 126 4.94 -8.53 -21.02
N CYS A 127 4.05 -8.38 -22.01
CA CYS A 127 3.13 -9.42 -22.47
C CYS A 127 3.71 -10.38 -23.51
N ASP A 128 4.98 -10.24 -23.89
CA ASP A 128 5.64 -11.19 -24.79
C ASP A 128 6.03 -12.47 -24.04
N PRO A 129 5.83 -13.65 -24.64
CA PRO A 129 6.19 -14.93 -24.01
C PRO A 129 7.64 -15.01 -23.56
N GLU A 130 8.55 -14.41 -24.34
CA GLU A 130 9.97 -14.35 -24.05
C GLU A 130 10.26 -13.55 -22.78
N TYR A 131 9.43 -12.55 -22.46
CA TYR A 131 9.54 -11.76 -21.24
C TYR A 131 8.88 -12.46 -20.06
N TYR A 132 7.58 -12.75 -20.13
CA TYR A 132 6.89 -13.32 -18.97
C TYR A 132 7.31 -14.75 -18.66
N GLY A 133 7.85 -15.49 -19.62
CA GLY A 133 8.44 -16.79 -19.38
C GLY A 133 9.63 -16.74 -18.40
N GLN A 134 10.48 -15.70 -18.49
CA GLN A 134 11.55 -15.46 -17.51
C GLN A 134 10.99 -15.09 -16.13
N GLN A 135 9.94 -14.28 -16.10
CA GLN A 135 9.29 -13.88 -14.86
C GLN A 135 8.61 -15.08 -14.16
N GLN A 136 7.98 -15.98 -14.93
CA GLN A 136 7.43 -17.22 -14.41
C GLN A 136 8.50 -18.16 -13.85
N SER A 137 9.66 -18.28 -14.53
CA SER A 137 10.79 -19.05 -14.03
C SER A 137 11.30 -18.49 -12.69
N MET A 138 11.45 -17.17 -12.59
CA MET A 138 11.83 -16.51 -11.34
C MET A 138 10.81 -16.74 -10.21
N PHE A 139 9.50 -16.75 -10.52
CA PHE A 139 8.47 -17.07 -9.55
C PHE A 139 8.61 -18.49 -8.99
N ILE A 140 8.94 -19.46 -9.85
CA ILE A 140 9.21 -20.86 -9.44
C ILE A 140 10.43 -20.90 -8.52
N ASP A 141 11.52 -20.21 -8.86
CA ASP A 141 12.70 -20.10 -8.00
C ASP A 141 12.37 -19.51 -6.62
N PHE A 142 11.49 -18.51 -6.56
CA PHE A 142 11.03 -17.94 -5.29
C PHE A 142 10.18 -18.93 -4.49
N MET A 143 9.35 -19.72 -5.17
CA MET A 143 8.55 -20.77 -4.53
C MET A 143 9.44 -21.86 -3.93
N ASP A 144 10.46 -22.31 -4.67
CA ASP A 144 11.41 -23.32 -4.20
C ASP A 144 12.24 -22.82 -2.99
N LYS A 145 12.46 -21.52 -2.91
CA LYS A 145 13.13 -20.88 -1.74
C LYS A 145 12.18 -20.56 -0.59
N GLY A 146 10.90 -20.91 -0.70
CA GLY A 146 9.90 -20.63 0.33
C GLY A 146 9.51 -19.16 0.49
N LEU A 147 9.87 -18.30 -0.48
CA LEU A 147 9.54 -16.86 -0.49
C LEU A 147 8.12 -16.57 -0.96
N VAL A 148 7.45 -17.58 -1.51
CA VAL A 148 6.07 -17.50 -2.00
C VAL A 148 5.25 -18.61 -1.34
N TYR A 149 4.03 -18.30 -0.96
CA TYR A 149 3.11 -19.25 -0.33
C TYR A 149 1.67 -18.99 -0.76
N ARG A 150 0.80 -19.96 -0.52
CA ARG A 150 -0.64 -19.84 -0.78
C ARG A 150 -1.39 -19.84 0.53
N LYS A 151 -2.39 -18.98 0.64
CA LYS A 151 -3.36 -18.99 1.73
C LYS A 151 -4.71 -18.50 1.23
N ASN A 152 -5.76 -18.84 1.97
CA ASN A 152 -7.06 -18.22 1.79
C ASN A 152 -7.02 -16.80 2.31
N ALA A 153 -7.54 -15.87 1.53
CA ALA A 153 -7.67 -14.47 1.90
C ALA A 153 -9.04 -13.96 1.48
N VAL A 154 -9.61 -13.09 2.30
CA VAL A 154 -10.83 -12.37 1.95
C VAL A 154 -10.49 -11.26 0.97
N VAL A 155 -11.14 -11.29 -0.19
CA VAL A 155 -10.94 -10.32 -1.26
C VAL A 155 -12.26 -9.60 -1.57
N ASN A 156 -12.14 -8.40 -2.15
CA ASN A 156 -13.28 -7.69 -2.70
C ASN A 156 -13.58 -8.25 -4.09
N TRP A 157 -14.74 -8.84 -4.26
CA TRP A 157 -15.16 -9.44 -5.52
C TRP A 157 -16.26 -8.61 -6.17
N ASP A 158 -16.06 -8.26 -7.44
CA ASP A 158 -17.08 -7.63 -8.27
C ASP A 158 -17.85 -8.72 -9.02
N PRO A 159 -19.15 -8.91 -8.73
CA PRO A 159 -19.94 -9.99 -9.34
C PRO A 159 -20.34 -9.70 -10.80
N VAL A 160 -20.24 -8.45 -11.26
CA VAL A 160 -20.54 -8.05 -12.64
C VAL A 160 -19.29 -8.15 -13.51
N ASP A 161 -18.19 -7.58 -13.04
CA ASP A 161 -16.90 -7.64 -13.73
C ASP A 161 -16.18 -8.99 -13.55
N MET A 162 -16.69 -9.86 -12.66
CA MET A 162 -16.14 -11.19 -12.36
C MET A 162 -14.64 -11.15 -12.02
N THR A 163 -14.24 -10.18 -11.20
CA THR A 163 -12.85 -9.95 -10.87
C THR A 163 -12.65 -9.53 -9.40
N VAL A 164 -11.43 -9.69 -8.91
CA VAL A 164 -11.00 -9.17 -7.61
C VAL A 164 -10.65 -7.70 -7.77
N LEU A 165 -11.12 -6.87 -6.82
CA LEU A 165 -10.83 -5.45 -6.77
C LEU A 165 -9.85 -5.14 -5.62
N ALA A 166 -8.87 -4.27 -5.90
CA ALA A 166 -8.08 -3.64 -4.85
C ALA A 166 -8.96 -2.71 -4.00
N ASN A 167 -8.52 -2.39 -2.78
CA ASN A 167 -9.30 -1.52 -1.89
C ASN A 167 -9.61 -0.15 -2.51
N GLU A 168 -8.66 0.41 -3.27
CA GLU A 168 -8.79 1.70 -3.97
C GLU A 168 -9.82 1.66 -5.11
N GLN A 169 -10.21 0.47 -5.54
CA GLN A 169 -11.20 0.23 -6.60
C GLN A 169 -12.62 0.01 -6.05
N VAL A 170 -12.77 0.08 -4.73
CA VAL A 170 -14.08 0.01 -4.05
C VAL A 170 -14.44 1.40 -3.55
N ILE A 171 -15.51 1.98 -4.12
CA ILE A 171 -16.00 3.31 -3.76
C ILE A 171 -17.41 3.15 -3.19
N ASP A 172 -17.61 3.56 -1.96
CA ASP A 172 -18.88 3.45 -1.24
C ASP A 172 -19.49 2.02 -1.27
N GLY A 173 -18.61 1.00 -1.13
CA GLY A 173 -19.01 -0.42 -1.15
C GLY A 173 -19.31 -0.96 -2.56
N LYS A 174 -19.05 -0.20 -3.61
CA LYS A 174 -19.32 -0.57 -4.99
C LYS A 174 -18.04 -0.62 -5.83
N GLY A 175 -18.04 -1.50 -6.81
CA GLY A 175 -16.97 -1.55 -7.81
C GLY A 175 -16.88 -0.23 -8.59
N TRP A 176 -15.70 0.36 -8.65
CA TRP A 176 -15.44 1.67 -9.26
C TRP A 176 -15.88 1.80 -10.73
N ARG A 177 -15.94 0.66 -11.43
CA ARG A 177 -16.31 0.58 -12.84
C ARG A 177 -17.74 0.07 -13.07
N SER A 178 -18.07 -1.06 -12.47
CA SER A 178 -19.38 -1.71 -12.64
C SER A 178 -20.50 -0.98 -11.90
N GLY A 179 -20.18 -0.30 -10.80
CA GLY A 179 -21.16 0.23 -9.86
C GLY A 179 -21.91 -0.84 -9.07
N ALA A 180 -21.56 -2.13 -9.25
CA ALA A 180 -22.15 -3.24 -8.50
C ALA A 180 -21.70 -3.26 -7.05
N GLU A 181 -22.55 -3.72 -6.16
CA GLU A 181 -22.17 -3.96 -4.76
C GLU A 181 -21.07 -5.04 -4.71
N VAL A 182 -19.98 -4.72 -4.02
CA VAL A 182 -18.83 -5.60 -3.89
C VAL A 182 -19.13 -6.67 -2.85
N GLU A 183 -18.85 -7.93 -3.21
CA GLU A 183 -18.97 -9.07 -2.32
C GLU A 183 -17.62 -9.39 -1.67
N ARG A 184 -17.62 -9.72 -0.39
CA ARG A 184 -16.45 -10.32 0.23
C ARG A 184 -16.44 -11.81 -0.01
N ARG A 185 -15.40 -12.30 -0.69
CA ARG A 185 -15.19 -13.73 -0.97
C ARG A 185 -13.86 -14.20 -0.44
N GLU A 186 -13.86 -15.40 0.12
CA GLU A 186 -12.62 -16.07 0.49
C GLU A 186 -12.07 -16.83 -0.73
N LEU A 187 -10.90 -16.43 -1.19
CA LEU A 187 -10.22 -17.06 -2.32
C LEU A 187 -8.80 -17.46 -1.93
N THR A 188 -8.32 -18.58 -2.49
CA THR A 188 -6.93 -18.97 -2.35
C THR A 188 -6.06 -18.09 -3.23
N GLN A 189 -5.14 -17.35 -2.62
CA GLN A 189 -4.25 -16.39 -3.28
C GLN A 189 -2.79 -16.74 -3.05
N TRP A 190 -1.93 -16.25 -3.93
CA TRP A 190 -0.48 -16.28 -3.79
C TRP A 190 0.01 -15.05 -3.05
N PHE A 191 0.97 -15.24 -2.16
CA PHE A 191 1.58 -14.18 -1.37
C PHE A 191 3.10 -14.30 -1.42
N PHE A 192 3.77 -13.15 -1.53
CA PHE A 192 5.20 -13.04 -1.26
C PHE A 192 5.42 -12.75 0.23
N ARG A 193 6.47 -13.32 0.82
CA ARG A 193 6.89 -13.03 2.20
C ARG A 193 7.66 -11.73 2.30
N ILE A 194 7.12 -10.65 1.75
CA ILE A 194 7.81 -9.36 1.68
C ILE A 194 8.08 -8.76 3.06
N SER A 195 7.16 -8.96 4.01
CA SER A 195 7.27 -8.46 5.38
C SER A 195 8.40 -9.10 6.17
N ASP A 196 8.85 -10.31 5.81
CA ASP A 196 10.00 -10.95 6.46
C ASP A 196 11.31 -10.18 6.23
N PHE A 197 11.34 -9.32 5.19
CA PHE A 197 12.49 -8.48 4.83
C PHE A 197 12.37 -7.03 5.31
N ALA A 198 11.33 -6.67 6.04
CA ALA A 198 11.02 -5.28 6.36
C ALA A 198 12.16 -4.61 7.16
N GLU A 199 12.76 -5.28 8.14
CA GLU A 199 13.89 -4.74 8.90
C GLU A 199 15.14 -4.57 8.03
N GLU A 200 15.51 -5.59 7.26
CA GLU A 200 16.65 -5.54 6.34
C GLU A 200 16.50 -4.40 5.33
N LEU A 201 15.29 -4.22 4.77
CA LEU A 201 14.98 -3.13 3.85
C LEU A 201 15.09 -1.76 4.52
N LEU A 202 14.63 -1.62 5.76
CA LEU A 202 14.72 -0.37 6.51
C LEU A 202 16.18 0.00 6.78
N ASP A 203 16.97 -0.94 7.26
CA ASP A 203 18.40 -0.73 7.55
C ASP A 203 19.19 -0.40 6.27
N ALA A 204 18.86 -1.06 5.14
CA ALA A 204 19.52 -0.83 3.87
C ALA A 204 19.30 0.58 3.30
N ILE A 205 18.23 1.29 3.70
CA ILE A 205 17.97 2.68 3.24
C ILE A 205 19.13 3.61 3.60
N ASP A 206 19.78 3.42 4.73
CA ASP A 206 20.90 4.24 5.16
C ASP A 206 22.10 4.14 4.22
N GLY A 207 22.25 3.01 3.52
CA GLY A 207 23.26 2.79 2.49
C GLY A 207 22.98 3.48 1.15
N LEU A 208 21.75 3.94 0.90
CA LEU A 208 21.32 4.53 -0.38
C LEU A 208 21.72 6.01 -0.52
N GLN A 209 23.02 6.32 -0.36
CA GLN A 209 23.53 7.69 -0.33
C GLN A 209 23.30 8.49 -1.63
N ASN A 210 23.12 7.80 -2.77
CA ASN A 210 22.85 8.42 -4.07
C ASN A 210 21.36 8.66 -4.33
N TRP A 211 20.49 8.24 -3.42
CA TRP A 211 19.05 8.48 -3.51
C TRP A 211 18.68 9.85 -2.92
N PRO A 212 17.68 10.55 -3.50
CA PRO A 212 17.19 11.80 -2.91
C PRO A 212 16.71 11.58 -1.46
N ALA A 213 17.07 12.50 -0.56
CA ALA A 213 16.71 12.40 0.86
C ALA A 213 15.20 12.25 1.08
N LYS A 214 14.38 12.97 0.28
CA LYS A 214 12.91 12.86 0.34
C LYS A 214 12.42 11.44 0.01
N VAL A 215 13.03 10.78 -0.95
CA VAL A 215 12.65 9.41 -1.35
C VAL A 215 13.03 8.41 -0.25
N ARG A 216 14.22 8.54 0.34
CA ARG A 216 14.63 7.71 1.48
C ARG A 216 13.67 7.86 2.66
N LEU A 217 13.31 9.10 3.00
CA LEU A 217 12.35 9.37 4.08
C LEU A 217 10.97 8.77 3.78
N MET A 218 10.49 8.86 2.53
CA MET A 218 9.23 8.23 2.12
C MET A 218 9.26 6.71 2.31
N GLN A 219 10.37 6.05 1.97
CA GLN A 219 10.54 4.61 2.15
C GLN A 219 10.58 4.24 3.65
N GLN A 220 11.32 5.00 4.46
CA GLN A 220 11.37 4.80 5.91
C GLN A 220 9.98 4.91 6.54
N ASN A 221 9.23 5.94 6.19
CA ASN A 221 7.87 6.17 6.70
C ASN A 221 6.88 5.09 6.22
N TRP A 222 7.06 4.58 5.00
CA TRP A 222 6.22 3.50 4.46
C TRP A 222 6.44 2.18 5.19
N ILE A 223 7.70 1.78 5.40
CA ILE A 223 8.04 0.57 6.14
C ILE A 223 7.62 0.72 7.61
N GLY A 224 7.89 1.88 8.22
CA GLY A 224 7.35 2.32 9.49
C GLY A 224 7.58 1.34 10.65
N LYS A 225 8.82 1.24 11.15
CA LYS A 225 9.10 0.47 12.37
C LYS A 225 8.47 1.17 13.58
N SER A 226 7.57 0.49 14.29
CA SER A 226 6.98 0.96 15.53
C SER A 226 7.34 0.03 16.67
N ARG A 227 7.44 0.59 17.87
CA ARG A 227 7.61 -0.16 19.12
C ARG A 227 6.38 0.02 19.97
N GLY A 228 5.92 -1.05 20.56
CA GLY A 228 4.74 -1.02 21.42
C GLY A 228 4.76 -2.10 22.49
N LEU A 229 3.73 -2.09 23.30
CA LEU A 229 3.49 -3.06 24.34
C LEU A 229 2.30 -3.92 23.96
N GLN A 230 2.44 -5.23 24.11
CA GLN A 230 1.36 -6.19 23.98
C GLN A 230 1.06 -6.77 25.36
N PHE A 231 -0.21 -6.79 25.74
CA PHE A 231 -0.66 -7.33 27.03
C PHE A 231 -2.15 -7.71 26.96
N SER A 232 -2.61 -8.46 27.97
CA SER A 232 -3.99 -8.95 28.02
C SER A 232 -4.80 -8.33 29.14
N PHE A 233 -6.06 -7.99 28.85
CA PHE A 233 -7.09 -7.69 29.83
C PHE A 233 -7.87 -8.98 30.17
N LYS A 234 -8.04 -9.29 31.44
CA LYS A 234 -8.96 -10.34 31.88
C LYS A 234 -10.38 -9.92 31.63
N THR A 235 -11.21 -10.84 31.13
CA THR A 235 -12.62 -10.58 30.83
C THR A 235 -13.55 -11.16 31.89
N LYS A 236 -14.72 -10.52 32.04
CA LYS A 236 -15.84 -11.03 32.84
C LYS A 236 -17.09 -11.00 31.98
N GLY A 237 -17.80 -12.12 31.94
CA GLY A 237 -19.02 -12.26 31.14
C GLY A 237 -18.77 -12.65 29.69
N ALA A 238 -17.52 -12.94 29.29
CA ALA A 238 -17.19 -13.46 27.97
C ALA A 238 -17.56 -14.94 27.81
N PRO A 239 -17.81 -15.42 26.57
CA PRO A 239 -17.96 -16.84 26.27
C PRO A 239 -16.71 -17.63 26.66
N ALA A 240 -16.88 -18.93 26.90
CA ALA A 240 -15.76 -19.84 27.22
C ALA A 240 -14.68 -19.79 26.11
N GLY A 241 -13.43 -19.71 26.54
CA GLY A 241 -12.25 -19.56 25.61
C GLY A 241 -11.88 -18.10 25.32
N PHE A 242 -12.57 -17.12 25.89
CA PHE A 242 -12.26 -15.70 25.77
C PHE A 242 -12.08 -15.05 27.15
N ASP A 243 -11.32 -15.71 28.02
CA ASP A 243 -11.05 -15.23 29.37
C ASP A 243 -10.13 -13.99 29.41
N GLU A 244 -9.49 -13.72 28.29
CA GLU A 244 -8.60 -12.59 28.08
C GLU A 244 -8.80 -11.97 26.70
N ILE A 245 -8.55 -10.65 26.59
CA ILE A 245 -8.46 -9.91 25.34
C ILE A 245 -7.07 -9.32 25.27
N GLU A 246 -6.29 -9.77 24.28
CA GLU A 246 -4.96 -9.27 24.02
C GLU A 246 -5.04 -7.97 23.20
N VAL A 247 -4.33 -6.94 23.63
CA VAL A 247 -4.24 -5.64 22.97
C VAL A 247 -2.79 -5.27 22.68
N TYR A 248 -2.60 -4.47 21.63
CA TYR A 248 -1.33 -3.86 21.30
C TYR A 248 -1.46 -2.34 21.33
N THR A 249 -0.46 -1.65 21.88
CA THR A 249 -0.40 -0.20 21.89
C THR A 249 1.02 0.32 21.65
N THR A 250 1.14 1.40 20.89
CA THR A 250 2.38 2.20 20.78
C THR A 250 2.46 3.27 21.85
N ARG A 251 1.39 3.44 22.64
CA ARG A 251 1.27 4.45 23.70
C ARG A 251 0.92 3.81 25.04
N PRO A 252 1.80 2.96 25.63
CA PRO A 252 1.55 2.32 26.91
C PRO A 252 1.43 3.33 28.07
N ASP A 253 1.97 4.52 27.90
CA ASP A 253 1.87 5.65 28.82
C ASP A 253 0.43 6.13 29.05
N THR A 254 -0.47 5.87 28.11
CA THR A 254 -1.88 6.27 28.18
C THR A 254 -2.79 5.23 28.86
N TYR A 255 -2.26 4.09 29.27
CA TYR A 255 -3.02 2.98 29.84
C TYR A 255 -3.97 3.37 30.99
N PHE A 256 -3.51 4.27 31.87
CA PHE A 256 -4.30 4.75 33.00
C PHE A 256 -5.49 5.65 32.63
N GLY A 257 -5.56 6.08 31.37
CA GLY A 257 -6.67 6.84 30.79
C GLY A 257 -7.64 5.97 29.99
N ALA A 258 -7.49 4.66 30.07
CA ALA A 258 -8.36 3.73 29.36
C ALA A 258 -9.81 3.85 29.83
N SER A 259 -10.74 4.05 28.90
CA SER A 259 -12.17 4.19 29.18
C SER A 259 -13.00 3.03 28.62
N PHE A 260 -12.49 2.33 27.65
CA PHE A 260 -13.12 1.14 27.06
C PHE A 260 -12.05 0.23 26.43
N VAL A 261 -12.44 -1.01 26.19
CA VAL A 261 -11.71 -1.91 25.29
C VAL A 261 -12.53 -2.07 24.03
N GLY A 262 -11.91 -1.85 22.88
CA GLY A 262 -12.56 -2.00 21.59
C GLY A 262 -12.03 -3.20 20.83
N ILE A 263 -12.91 -3.93 20.15
CA ILE A 263 -12.55 -5.06 19.29
C ILE A 263 -13.09 -4.86 17.87
N SER A 264 -12.35 -5.37 16.89
CA SER A 264 -12.77 -5.40 15.49
C SER A 264 -14.06 -6.23 15.32
N PRO A 265 -14.95 -5.87 14.37
CA PRO A 265 -16.05 -6.74 13.96
C PRO A 265 -15.59 -8.12 13.46
N ASP A 266 -14.32 -8.25 13.04
CA ASP A 266 -13.74 -9.51 12.58
C ASP A 266 -12.92 -10.24 13.65
N HIS A 267 -12.85 -9.70 14.87
CA HIS A 267 -12.18 -10.33 16.00
C HIS A 267 -12.85 -11.67 16.36
N PRO A 268 -12.10 -12.73 16.75
CA PRO A 268 -12.67 -14.02 17.13
C PRO A 268 -13.78 -13.94 18.19
N LEU A 269 -13.63 -13.08 19.19
CA LEU A 269 -14.65 -12.83 20.20
C LEU A 269 -15.93 -12.23 19.59
N ALA A 270 -15.81 -11.25 18.67
CA ALA A 270 -16.96 -10.67 17.98
C ALA A 270 -17.72 -11.74 17.18
N LYS A 271 -17.00 -12.60 16.45
CA LYS A 271 -17.61 -13.74 15.71
C LYS A 271 -18.32 -14.73 16.62
N ALA A 272 -17.76 -15.02 17.80
CA ALA A 272 -18.42 -15.88 18.78
C ALA A 272 -19.71 -15.25 19.33
N LEU A 273 -19.74 -13.93 19.50
CA LEU A 273 -20.93 -13.20 19.96
C LEU A 273 -21.99 -13.07 18.85
N GLU A 274 -21.60 -12.92 17.59
CA GLU A 274 -22.52 -12.94 16.44
C GLU A 274 -23.35 -14.22 16.39
N ALA A 275 -22.74 -15.37 16.70
CA ALA A 275 -23.43 -16.66 16.74
C ALA A 275 -24.49 -16.75 17.84
N GLN A 276 -24.44 -15.88 18.86
CA GLN A 276 -25.32 -15.89 20.04
C GLN A 276 -26.33 -14.75 20.03
N SER A 277 -26.09 -13.67 19.25
CA SER A 277 -26.93 -12.47 19.25
C SER A 277 -27.20 -11.95 17.86
N PRO A 278 -28.45 -12.01 17.36
CA PRO A 278 -28.82 -11.44 16.07
C PRO A 278 -28.52 -9.92 15.93
N ASP A 279 -28.64 -9.19 17.05
CA ASP A 279 -28.35 -7.74 17.08
C ASP A 279 -26.86 -7.45 16.86
N ILE A 280 -25.99 -8.26 17.47
CA ILE A 280 -24.53 -8.14 17.26
C ILE A 280 -24.19 -8.55 15.84
N ALA A 281 -24.80 -9.61 15.32
CA ALA A 281 -24.58 -10.04 13.94
C ALA A 281 -24.98 -8.95 12.94
N ALA A 282 -26.14 -8.30 13.13
CA ALA A 282 -26.58 -7.19 12.28
C ALA A 282 -25.61 -6.00 12.34
N PHE A 283 -25.14 -5.63 13.53
CA PHE A 283 -24.17 -4.55 13.71
C PHE A 283 -22.82 -4.85 13.05
N CYS A 284 -22.28 -6.05 13.25
CA CYS A 284 -21.03 -6.47 12.59
C CYS A 284 -21.16 -6.47 11.06
N ALA A 285 -22.31 -6.93 10.54
CA ALA A 285 -22.58 -6.90 9.10
C ALA A 285 -22.65 -5.46 8.55
N GLU A 286 -23.22 -4.52 9.33
CA GLU A 286 -23.21 -3.09 8.97
C GLU A 286 -21.78 -2.52 8.97
N CYS A 287 -20.98 -2.79 10.00
CA CYS A 287 -19.59 -2.36 10.06
C CYS A 287 -18.76 -2.85 8.88
N ARG A 288 -19.00 -4.09 8.41
CA ARG A 288 -18.29 -4.68 7.27
C ARG A 288 -18.67 -4.06 5.91
N LYS A 289 -19.80 -3.36 5.82
CA LYS A 289 -20.18 -2.61 4.60
C LYS A 289 -19.40 -1.30 4.45
N GLY A 290 -18.91 -0.76 5.55
CA GLY A 290 -18.04 0.42 5.54
C GLY A 290 -16.70 0.14 4.83
N GLY A 291 -16.06 1.15 4.26
CA GLY A 291 -14.75 1.02 3.66
C GLY A 291 -13.70 0.54 4.67
N THR A 292 -12.74 -0.26 4.20
CA THR A 292 -11.67 -0.82 5.05
C THR A 292 -10.37 0.00 4.97
N THR A 293 -10.33 1.09 4.20
CA THR A 293 -9.15 1.97 4.13
C THR A 293 -9.06 2.84 5.38
N ALA A 294 -7.85 3.07 5.87
CA ALA A 294 -7.61 3.93 7.03
C ALA A 294 -8.23 5.32 6.85
N GLU A 295 -8.15 5.88 5.63
CA GLU A 295 -8.72 7.20 5.30
C GLU A 295 -10.26 7.21 5.33
N ALA A 296 -10.91 6.16 4.84
CA ALA A 296 -12.37 6.03 4.91
C ALA A 296 -12.86 5.89 6.36
N LEU A 297 -12.12 5.11 7.18
CA LEU A 297 -12.42 4.94 8.59
C LEU A 297 -12.15 6.19 9.43
N GLU A 298 -11.18 7.01 9.05
CA GLU A 298 -10.89 8.27 9.72
C GLU A 298 -12.05 9.27 9.57
N LYS A 299 -12.64 9.34 8.37
CA LYS A 299 -13.74 10.23 8.02
C LYS A 299 -15.14 9.72 8.45
N ALA A 300 -15.27 8.41 8.63
CA ALA A 300 -16.53 7.79 8.98
C ALA A 300 -16.94 8.09 10.43
N GLU A 301 -18.25 8.19 10.68
CA GLU A 301 -18.81 8.24 12.02
C GLU A 301 -18.39 7.03 12.85
N LYS A 302 -17.92 7.25 14.08
CA LYS A 302 -17.48 6.17 14.96
C LYS A 302 -18.70 5.47 15.57
N LEU A 303 -18.87 4.20 15.19
CA LEU A 303 -19.98 3.35 15.64
C LEU A 303 -19.45 2.23 16.52
N GLY A 304 -20.19 1.92 17.59
CA GLY A 304 -19.87 0.82 18.49
C GLY A 304 -21.09 0.17 19.11
N ARG A 305 -20.92 -1.10 19.51
CA ARG A 305 -21.91 -1.88 20.23
C ARG A 305 -21.29 -2.42 21.51
N ASP A 306 -21.85 -2.05 22.68
CA ASP A 306 -21.46 -2.67 23.95
C ASP A 306 -21.83 -4.16 23.93
N THR A 307 -20.85 -5.00 24.20
CA THR A 307 -21.00 -6.46 24.19
C THR A 307 -21.60 -6.99 25.50
N GLY A 308 -21.70 -6.16 26.54
CA GLY A 308 -22.01 -6.59 27.90
C GLY A 308 -20.82 -7.20 28.65
N ILE A 309 -19.70 -7.48 27.96
CA ILE A 309 -18.47 -7.99 28.57
C ILE A 309 -17.72 -6.83 29.25
N ARG A 310 -17.03 -7.14 30.33
CA ARG A 310 -16.18 -6.18 31.04
C ARG A 310 -14.72 -6.67 31.05
N ALA A 311 -13.80 -5.79 30.76
CA ALA A 311 -12.36 -6.02 30.82
C ALA A 311 -11.79 -5.43 32.12
N THR A 312 -10.92 -6.17 32.79
CA THR A 312 -10.40 -5.76 34.11
C THR A 312 -9.05 -5.05 33.95
N VAL A 313 -8.98 -3.83 34.51
CA VAL A 313 -7.76 -3.02 34.63
C VAL A 313 -7.25 -3.13 36.08
N PHE A 314 -5.98 -3.46 36.28
CA PHE A 314 -5.32 -3.55 37.58
C PHE A 314 -6.13 -4.23 38.71
N GLY A 315 -6.95 -5.20 38.38
CA GLY A 315 -7.66 -6.06 39.33
C GLY A 315 -8.97 -5.51 39.90
N THR A 316 -9.33 -4.26 39.68
CA THR A 316 -10.53 -3.65 40.29
C THR A 316 -11.45 -2.88 39.33
N GLU A 317 -10.93 -2.10 38.42
CA GLU A 317 -11.76 -1.37 37.47
C GLU A 317 -12.18 -2.22 36.30
N GLN A 318 -13.43 -2.05 35.87
CA GLN A 318 -14.05 -2.81 34.78
C GLN A 318 -14.39 -1.88 33.62
N LEU A 319 -13.64 -1.99 32.52
CA LEU A 319 -13.94 -1.28 31.30
C LEU A 319 -14.97 -2.01 30.45
N PRO A 320 -15.92 -1.32 29.81
CA PRO A 320 -16.81 -1.94 28.84
C PRO A 320 -16.06 -2.39 27.59
N VAL A 321 -16.44 -3.54 27.04
CA VAL A 321 -15.91 -4.06 25.78
C VAL A 321 -16.89 -3.75 24.65
N TYR A 322 -16.43 -2.97 23.67
CA TYR A 322 -17.21 -2.59 22.50
C TYR A 322 -16.72 -3.29 21.23
N ILE A 323 -17.62 -3.73 20.37
CA ILE A 323 -17.32 -3.95 18.97
C ILE A 323 -17.40 -2.58 18.30
N ALA A 324 -16.36 -2.16 17.55
CA ALA A 324 -16.30 -0.83 16.95
C ALA A 324 -15.85 -0.86 15.49
N ASN A 325 -16.50 -0.05 14.65
CA ASN A 325 -16.30 -0.04 13.20
C ASN A 325 -14.92 0.50 12.76
N PHE A 326 -14.22 1.23 13.60
CA PHE A 326 -12.93 1.85 13.30
C PHE A 326 -11.71 1.02 13.75
N ILE A 327 -11.93 -0.17 14.32
CA ILE A 327 -10.86 -1.09 14.73
C ILE A 327 -10.69 -2.15 13.66
N LEU A 328 -9.46 -2.24 13.12
CA LEU A 328 -9.10 -3.17 12.06
C LEU A 328 -8.48 -4.44 12.63
N MET A 329 -8.84 -5.59 12.06
CA MET A 329 -8.24 -6.88 12.44
C MET A 329 -6.77 -7.00 12.03
N ASP A 330 -6.38 -6.31 10.97
CA ASP A 330 -5.01 -6.35 10.41
C ASP A 330 -4.03 -5.43 11.17
N TYR A 331 -4.48 -4.74 12.22
CA TYR A 331 -3.63 -3.90 13.05
C TYR A 331 -3.52 -4.49 14.47
N GLY A 332 -2.32 -4.91 14.82
CA GLY A 332 -2.04 -5.56 16.10
C GLY A 332 -2.83 -6.86 16.29
N THR A 333 -3.58 -6.95 17.39
CA THR A 333 -4.40 -8.11 17.75
C THR A 333 -5.85 -8.00 17.28
N GLY A 334 -6.22 -6.91 16.59
CA GLY A 334 -7.62 -6.59 16.30
C GLY A 334 -8.41 -6.10 17.52
N ALA A 335 -7.69 -5.75 18.59
CA ALA A 335 -8.24 -5.17 19.81
C ALA A 335 -7.37 -4.02 20.31
N ILE A 336 -8.00 -3.00 20.88
CA ILE A 336 -7.36 -1.83 21.48
C ILE A 336 -7.93 -1.52 22.85
N PHE A 337 -7.25 -0.74 23.66
CA PHE A 337 -7.89 0.04 24.71
C PHE A 337 -8.02 1.49 24.28
N GLY A 338 -9.16 2.10 24.51
CA GLY A 338 -9.46 3.47 24.12
C GLY A 338 -9.02 4.46 25.17
N CYS A 339 -8.24 5.48 24.75
CA CYS A 339 -7.76 6.57 25.59
C CYS A 339 -8.29 7.92 25.09
N PRO A 340 -9.52 8.30 25.42
CA PRO A 340 -10.19 9.47 24.86
C PRO A 340 -9.47 10.81 25.07
N ALA A 341 -8.68 10.96 26.12
CA ALA A 341 -7.92 12.17 26.37
C ALA A 341 -6.67 12.32 25.46
N HIS A 342 -6.25 11.25 24.76
CA HIS A 342 -4.98 11.18 24.03
C HIS A 342 -5.10 10.66 22.59
N ASP A 343 -6.30 10.29 22.12
CA ASP A 343 -6.58 9.90 20.74
C ASP A 343 -7.93 10.47 20.28
N GLN A 344 -7.93 11.16 19.13
CA GLN A 344 -9.13 11.85 18.61
C GLN A 344 -10.27 10.88 18.28
N ARG A 345 -9.97 9.69 17.75
CA ARG A 345 -11.00 8.69 17.40
C ARG A 345 -11.67 8.14 18.65
N ASP A 346 -10.86 7.89 19.68
CA ASP A 346 -11.34 7.42 20.97
C ASP A 346 -12.14 8.52 21.69
N HIS A 347 -11.73 9.79 21.55
CA HIS A 347 -12.45 10.94 22.09
C HIS A 347 -13.83 11.09 21.46
N ASP A 348 -13.92 11.06 20.13
CA ASP A 348 -15.19 11.17 19.40
C ASP A 348 -16.13 10.02 19.78
N PHE A 349 -15.56 8.81 19.92
CA PHE A 349 -16.28 7.63 20.37
C PHE A 349 -16.80 7.77 21.82
N ALA A 350 -15.94 8.19 22.74
CA ALA A 350 -16.29 8.35 24.14
C ALA A 350 -17.38 9.41 24.34
N ARG A 351 -17.30 10.54 23.62
CA ARG A 351 -18.35 11.59 23.62
C ARG A 351 -19.68 11.06 23.14
N LYS A 352 -19.67 10.23 22.11
CA LYS A 352 -20.90 9.64 21.54
C LYS A 352 -21.57 8.64 22.49
N TYR A 353 -20.78 7.86 23.21
CA TYR A 353 -21.28 6.78 24.08
C TYR A 353 -21.24 7.13 25.57
N ASP A 354 -21.03 8.42 25.90
CA ASP A 354 -20.98 8.94 27.28
C ASP A 354 -19.98 8.17 28.18
N LEU A 355 -18.79 7.88 27.61
CA LEU A 355 -17.71 7.21 28.32
C LEU A 355 -16.81 8.21 29.02
N PRO A 356 -16.14 7.83 30.12
CA PRO A 356 -15.22 8.72 30.84
C PRO A 356 -14.06 9.20 29.94
N ILE A 357 -13.64 10.46 30.10
CA ILE A 357 -12.44 11.02 29.48
C ILE A 357 -11.45 11.33 30.61
N ILE A 358 -10.40 10.51 30.71
CA ILE A 358 -9.45 10.53 31.83
C ILE A 358 -8.08 10.96 31.34
N ASP A 359 -7.61 12.12 31.82
CA ASP A 359 -6.27 12.58 31.52
C ASP A 359 -5.23 11.79 32.33
N THR A 360 -4.22 11.25 31.67
CA THR A 360 -3.10 10.55 32.35
C THR A 360 -1.92 11.47 32.62
N PHE A 361 -1.71 12.46 31.74
CA PHE A 361 -0.66 13.47 31.88
C PHE A 361 -1.05 14.75 31.13
N ARG A 362 -0.46 15.88 31.56
CA ARG A 362 -0.68 17.20 30.95
C ARG A 362 0.64 17.93 30.79
N PRO A 363 0.76 18.81 29.77
CA PRO A 363 1.84 19.79 29.74
C PRO A 363 1.79 20.65 31.01
N ALA A 364 2.93 20.97 31.56
CA ALA A 364 3.00 21.89 32.72
C ALA A 364 2.35 23.23 32.34
N GLY A 365 1.32 23.64 33.11
CA GLY A 365 0.60 24.90 32.89
C GLY A 365 -0.55 24.85 31.87
N ALA A 366 -0.88 23.68 31.32
CA ALA A 366 -2.05 23.53 30.46
C ALA A 366 -3.34 23.40 31.30
N ASP A 367 -4.35 24.19 30.95
CA ASP A 367 -5.70 24.07 31.48
C ASP A 367 -6.54 23.12 30.60
N ARG A 368 -7.47 22.39 31.19
CA ARG A 368 -8.36 21.51 30.46
C ARG A 368 -9.38 22.36 29.68
N GLY A 369 -9.16 22.52 28.37
CA GLY A 369 -10.24 22.94 27.50
C GLY A 369 -11.21 21.77 27.30
N ASP A 370 -12.51 21.97 27.53
CA ASP A 370 -13.52 20.91 27.56
C ASP A 370 -13.74 20.15 26.23
N ASP A 371 -13.08 20.56 25.14
CA ASP A 371 -13.39 20.04 23.79
C ASP A 371 -12.16 19.66 22.93
N HIS A 372 -10.96 19.53 23.49
CA HIS A 372 -9.77 19.16 22.70
C HIS A 372 -9.03 17.96 23.26
N VAL A 373 -8.74 17.01 22.37
CA VAL A 373 -7.68 16.02 22.60
C VAL A 373 -6.39 16.78 22.86
N MET A 374 -5.69 16.45 23.93
CA MET A 374 -4.40 17.03 24.20
C MET A 374 -3.50 16.86 22.99
N PRO A 375 -2.87 17.93 22.47
CA PRO A 375 -1.89 17.79 21.41
C PRO A 375 -0.84 16.78 21.85
N GLU A 376 -0.37 15.98 20.90
CA GLU A 376 0.64 14.95 21.14
C GLU A 376 1.73 15.51 22.04
N ILE A 377 1.76 15.07 23.28
CA ILE A 377 2.93 15.25 24.10
C ILE A 377 3.95 14.31 23.46
N LEU A 378 4.92 14.91 22.78
CA LEU A 378 6.05 14.20 22.22
C LEU A 378 6.54 13.21 23.26
N ALA A 379 6.41 11.93 22.98
CA ALA A 379 6.66 10.84 23.90
C ALA A 379 8.01 11.02 24.56
N ALA A 380 8.00 11.19 25.89
CA ALA A 380 9.20 10.87 26.67
C ALA A 380 9.56 9.42 26.32
N PRO A 381 10.83 9.10 26.10
CA PRO A 381 11.22 7.75 25.75
C PRO A 381 10.71 6.80 26.83
N TYR A 382 9.81 5.90 26.42
CA TYR A 382 9.33 4.82 27.30
C TYR A 382 10.52 3.97 27.72
N VAL A 383 10.70 3.79 29.01
CA VAL A 383 11.66 2.83 29.58
C VAL A 383 10.85 1.57 29.88
N PRO A 384 11.06 0.48 29.14
CA PRO A 384 10.27 -0.74 29.33
C PRO A 384 10.50 -1.29 30.75
N GLY A 385 9.40 -1.56 31.46
CA GLY A 385 9.37 -2.56 32.52
C GLY A 385 9.63 -3.96 31.96
N LYS A 386 9.58 -4.99 32.78
CA LYS A 386 9.92 -6.38 32.42
C LYS A 386 8.91 -7.08 31.48
N ASP A 387 7.92 -6.37 30.93
CA ASP A 387 6.90 -6.93 30.06
C ASP A 387 7.39 -6.95 28.61
N GLU A 388 6.97 -7.95 27.83
CA GLU A 388 7.44 -8.17 26.48
C GLU A 388 7.18 -6.95 25.57
N VAL A 389 8.26 -6.33 25.11
CA VAL A 389 8.20 -5.33 24.06
C VAL A 389 8.16 -6.06 22.72
N VAL A 390 7.02 -6.00 22.04
CA VAL A 390 6.86 -6.56 20.71
C VAL A 390 7.13 -5.45 19.69
N GLU A 391 8.09 -5.67 18.82
CA GLU A 391 8.37 -4.78 17.69
C GLU A 391 7.52 -5.20 16.49
N PHE A 392 6.66 -4.30 16.01
CA PHE A 392 5.94 -4.50 14.75
C PHE A 392 6.52 -3.59 13.67
N VAL A 393 6.77 -4.16 12.50
CA VAL A 393 7.14 -3.41 11.29
C VAL A 393 5.91 -3.41 10.38
N ARG A 394 5.43 -2.22 10.01
CA ARG A 394 4.41 -2.11 8.96
C ARG A 394 5.02 -2.60 7.65
N ALA A 395 4.43 -3.62 7.07
CA ALA A 395 4.74 -4.08 5.72
C ALA A 395 3.69 -3.59 4.73
#